data_486a6e3a0b817fee64ffd5a067bf8491
#
_entry.id   486a6e3a0b817fee64ffd5a067bf8491
#
_cell.length_a   1.000
_cell.length_b   1.000
_cell.length_c   1.000
_cell.angle_alpha   90.00
_cell.angle_beta   90.00
_cell.angle_gamma   90.00
#
_symmetry.space_group_name_H-M   'P 1'
#
loop_
_entity.id
_entity.type
_entity.pdbx_description
1 polymer ?
#
loop_
_entity_poly.entity_id
_entity_poly.type
_entity_poly.pdbx_seq_one_letter_code
_entity_poly.pdbx_strand_id
1 'polypeptide(L)'
;MTIATPEVANFPFTTWQPTPGMMPIENIQVQLIDTPALDRDFLEPELLDLLRRTDMILILVDLQSFPFDQLETSVATLEQAGIIHIDRLDHYPDDRRWYTKPILVVVNKCDDETQLEDFKVFCELLEGGWSCIPISAQTGFGIDGLKQAVFDRLNIIRVYSKAPGREADETSPFVLDAGSTVEEFAGEVHQDFVAKLKTARLWGSSDFDGQMVSRDYILKDGDVIELKI
;
A
#
# COMPACT_ATOMS: atom_id res chain seq x y z
N MET A 1 -3.36 13.40 5.92
CA MET A 1 -3.20 11.95 5.78
C MET A 1 -2.49 11.33 6.99
N THR A 2 -1.42 11.88 7.50
CA THR A 2 -0.70 11.36 8.68
C THR A 2 -0.70 12.38 9.81
N ILE A 3 -0.33 11.95 11.04
CA ILE A 3 -0.16 12.81 12.21
C ILE A 3 1.24 13.49 12.21
N ALA A 4 2.13 13.06 11.31
CA ALA A 4 3.44 13.68 11.14
C ALA A 4 3.31 15.14 10.66
N THR A 5 4.14 16.02 11.21
CA THR A 5 4.22 17.43 10.82
C THR A 5 5.54 17.68 10.08
N PRO A 6 5.66 17.23 8.80
CA PRO A 6 6.85 17.54 8.01
C PRO A 6 6.94 19.05 7.77
N GLU A 7 8.15 19.53 7.54
CA GLU A 7 8.36 20.93 7.15
C GLU A 7 7.76 21.16 5.76
N VAL A 8 6.74 22.01 5.68
CA VAL A 8 6.07 22.36 4.41
C VAL A 8 6.71 23.62 3.87
N ALA A 9 7.31 23.54 2.69
CA ALA A 9 7.87 24.70 2.00
C ALA A 9 7.46 24.69 0.52
N ASN A 10 7.40 25.88 -0.07
CA ASN A 10 7.09 26.06 -1.49
C ASN A 10 8.30 25.79 -2.42
N PHE A 11 9.38 25.24 -1.89
CA PHE A 11 10.60 24.95 -2.63
C PHE A 11 10.83 23.44 -2.75
N PRO A 12 11.34 22.95 -3.88
CA PRO A 12 11.76 21.58 -4.01
C PRO A 12 12.92 21.27 -3.04
N PHE A 13 13.07 19.97 -2.66
CA PHE A 13 14.18 19.46 -1.82
C PHE A 13 14.13 19.84 -0.33
N THR A 14 12.96 20.00 0.27
CA THR A 14 12.82 20.25 1.71
C THR A 14 13.09 19.00 2.57
N THR A 15 12.84 17.81 2.04
CA THR A 15 13.11 16.55 2.74
C THR A 15 14.52 16.05 2.43
N TRP A 16 15.36 15.94 3.46
CA TRP A 16 16.74 15.46 3.36
C TRP A 16 16.89 14.00 3.80
N GLN A 17 16.03 13.56 4.69
CA GLN A 17 15.99 12.18 5.19
C GLN A 17 14.58 11.64 5.14
N PRO A 18 14.40 10.32 4.89
CA PRO A 18 13.10 9.69 4.91
C PRO A 18 12.37 9.93 6.24
N THR A 19 11.14 10.44 6.17
CA THR A 19 10.34 10.77 7.36
C THR A 19 9.09 9.88 7.41
N PRO A 20 8.97 8.99 8.42
CA PRO A 20 7.81 8.13 8.56
C PRO A 20 6.61 8.88 9.13
N GLY A 21 5.42 8.52 8.65
CA GLY A 21 4.13 8.97 9.18
C GLY A 21 3.10 7.85 9.10
N MET A 22 2.21 7.77 10.09
CA MET A 22 1.15 6.75 10.11
C MET A 22 -0.13 7.29 9.47
N MET A 23 -0.60 6.64 8.42
CA MET A 23 -1.86 6.94 7.74
C MET A 23 -2.93 5.97 8.21
N PRO A 24 -4.00 6.45 8.89
CA PRO A 24 -5.10 5.59 9.27
C PRO A 24 -5.94 5.24 8.03
N ILE A 25 -6.21 3.95 7.87
CA ILE A 25 -7.16 3.41 6.89
C ILE A 25 -8.14 2.54 7.68
N GLU A 26 -9.35 3.03 7.90
CA GLU A 26 -10.33 2.40 8.77
C GLU A 26 -9.73 2.04 10.15
N ASN A 27 -9.59 0.76 10.46
CA ASN A 27 -9.09 0.24 11.74
C ASN A 27 -7.64 -0.27 11.69
N ILE A 28 -6.90 0.02 10.62
CA ILE A 28 -5.46 -0.25 10.50
C ILE A 28 -4.67 1.03 10.29
N GLN A 29 -3.35 0.92 10.42
CA GLN A 29 -2.44 2.01 10.12
C GLN A 29 -1.40 1.57 9.10
N VAL A 30 -1.25 2.34 8.02
CA VAL A 30 -0.21 2.15 7.01
C VAL A 30 0.88 3.18 7.22
N GLN A 31 2.13 2.73 7.28
CA GLN A 31 3.28 3.63 7.36
C GLN A 31 3.55 4.24 5.99
N LEU A 32 3.42 5.56 5.89
CA LEU A 32 3.93 6.33 4.75
C LEU A 32 5.31 6.86 5.11
N ILE A 33 6.24 6.75 4.17
CA ILE A 33 7.60 7.29 4.33
C ILE A 33 7.78 8.36 3.26
N ASP A 34 7.80 9.63 3.68
CA ASP A 34 8.14 10.74 2.81
C ASP A 34 9.64 10.68 2.49
N THR A 35 9.96 10.70 1.20
CA THR A 35 11.32 10.55 0.71
C THR A 35 11.82 11.84 0.06
N PRO A 36 13.13 12.05 0.01
CA PRO A 36 13.71 13.07 -0.87
C PRO A 36 13.26 12.85 -2.32
N ALA A 37 13.17 13.94 -3.07
CA ALA A 37 12.82 13.89 -4.48
C ALA A 37 13.80 13.01 -5.27
N LEU A 38 13.27 12.19 -6.19
CA LEU A 38 14.06 11.20 -6.95
C LEU A 38 14.80 11.79 -8.16
N ASP A 39 14.57 13.06 -8.48
CA ASP A 39 15.21 13.79 -9.59
C ASP A 39 16.63 14.32 -9.27
N ARG A 40 17.21 13.84 -8.17
CA ARG A 40 18.59 14.21 -7.78
C ARG A 40 19.61 13.40 -8.57
N ASP A 41 20.74 14.05 -8.88
CA ASP A 41 21.86 13.41 -9.60
C ASP A 41 22.43 12.17 -8.86
N PHE A 42 22.23 12.11 -7.56
CA PHE A 42 22.68 11.01 -6.73
C PHE A 42 21.66 10.66 -5.65
N LEU A 43 21.26 9.39 -5.64
CA LEU A 43 20.44 8.82 -4.57
C LEU A 43 21.32 8.08 -3.57
N GLU A 44 21.11 8.34 -2.30
CA GLU A 44 21.82 7.65 -1.22
C GLU A 44 21.48 6.15 -1.22
N PRO A 45 22.47 5.26 -0.98
CA PRO A 45 22.24 3.81 -0.95
C PRO A 45 21.16 3.40 0.06
N GLU A 46 21.06 4.11 1.18
CA GLU A 46 20.06 3.89 2.22
C GLU A 46 18.62 4.13 1.70
N LEU A 47 18.43 5.15 0.87
CA LEU A 47 17.14 5.43 0.23
C LEU A 47 16.79 4.33 -0.77
N LEU A 48 17.74 3.87 -1.58
CA LEU A 48 17.52 2.77 -2.52
C LEU A 48 17.14 1.48 -1.81
N ASP A 49 17.80 1.17 -0.70
CA ASP A 49 17.48 0.00 0.13
C ASP A 49 16.11 0.12 0.79
N LEU A 50 15.73 1.32 1.21
CA LEU A 50 14.40 1.60 1.73
C LEU A 50 13.34 1.34 0.64
N LEU A 51 13.49 1.92 -0.55
CA LEU A 51 12.56 1.75 -1.67
C LEU A 51 12.41 0.26 -2.08
N ARG A 52 13.48 -0.52 -2.01
CA ARG A 52 13.44 -1.96 -2.30
C ARG A 52 12.68 -2.77 -1.25
N ARG A 53 12.61 -2.29 -0.01
CA ARG A 53 11.94 -2.99 1.12
C ARG A 53 10.49 -2.57 1.31
N THR A 54 10.05 -1.43 0.78
CA THR A 54 8.65 -1.00 0.88
C THR A 54 7.72 -1.98 0.16
N ASP A 55 6.48 -2.07 0.60
CA ASP A 55 5.46 -2.92 -0.01
C ASP A 55 4.85 -2.26 -1.25
N MET A 56 4.87 -0.92 -1.33
CA MET A 56 4.29 -0.13 -2.39
C MET A 56 5.02 1.20 -2.57
N ILE A 57 4.97 1.78 -3.76
CA ILE A 57 5.51 3.11 -4.07
C ILE A 57 4.40 4.02 -4.57
N LEU A 58 4.33 5.22 -4.01
CA LEU A 58 3.48 6.31 -4.49
C LEU A 58 4.37 7.33 -5.20
N ILE A 59 4.16 7.54 -6.51
CA ILE A 59 4.81 8.62 -7.26
C ILE A 59 3.89 9.84 -7.21
N LEU A 60 4.30 10.86 -6.48
CA LEU A 60 3.55 12.11 -6.39
C LEU A 60 3.94 13.04 -7.53
N VAL A 61 2.96 13.45 -8.33
CA VAL A 61 3.12 14.32 -9.49
C VAL A 61 2.33 15.62 -9.28
N ASP A 62 2.96 16.75 -9.56
CA ASP A 62 2.30 18.06 -9.59
C ASP A 62 1.70 18.29 -10.98
N LEU A 63 0.36 18.30 -11.08
CA LEU A 63 -0.34 18.46 -12.35
C LEU A 63 -0.01 19.78 -13.07
N GLN A 64 0.33 20.83 -12.30
CA GLN A 64 0.56 22.18 -12.82
C GLN A 64 2.02 22.42 -13.25
N SER A 65 2.92 21.44 -13.09
CA SER A 65 4.35 21.64 -13.27
C SER A 65 5.01 20.48 -14.04
N PHE A 66 4.81 20.41 -15.35
CA PHE A 66 5.43 19.39 -16.23
C PHE A 66 5.21 17.94 -15.71
N PRO A 67 3.95 17.48 -15.58
CA PRO A 67 3.63 16.22 -14.91
C PRO A 67 4.23 14.99 -15.61
N PHE A 68 4.37 15.01 -16.93
CA PHE A 68 5.00 13.91 -17.68
C PHE A 68 6.47 13.77 -17.35
N ASP A 69 7.21 14.89 -17.35
CA ASP A 69 8.66 14.89 -17.04
C ASP A 69 8.93 14.39 -15.62
N GLN A 70 8.09 14.78 -14.64
CA GLN A 70 8.19 14.30 -13.27
C GLN A 70 8.00 12.79 -13.16
N LEU A 71 6.98 12.26 -13.86
CA LEU A 71 6.72 10.83 -13.85
C LEU A 71 7.84 10.06 -14.55
N GLU A 72 8.23 10.48 -15.75
CA GLU A 72 9.30 9.83 -16.53
C GLU A 72 10.62 9.81 -15.75
N THR A 73 11.00 10.93 -15.15
CA THR A 73 12.22 11.02 -14.34
C THR A 73 12.16 10.09 -13.13
N SER A 74 11.02 10.07 -12.43
CA SER A 74 10.83 9.21 -11.27
C SER A 74 10.90 7.72 -11.65
N VAL A 75 10.22 7.34 -12.74
CA VAL A 75 10.23 5.96 -13.25
C VAL A 75 11.64 5.55 -13.69
N ALA A 76 12.34 6.39 -14.48
CA ALA A 76 13.70 6.11 -14.93
C ALA A 76 14.66 5.91 -13.76
N THR A 77 14.51 6.70 -12.71
CA THR A 77 15.31 6.60 -11.48
C THR A 77 15.05 5.29 -10.74
N LEU A 78 13.78 4.89 -10.60
CA LEU A 78 13.42 3.60 -10.00
C LEU A 78 13.96 2.42 -10.84
N GLU A 79 13.87 2.49 -12.17
CA GLU A 79 14.40 1.47 -13.07
C GLU A 79 15.93 1.34 -12.98
N GLN A 80 16.65 2.44 -12.88
CA GLN A 80 18.10 2.43 -12.63
C GLN A 80 18.43 1.74 -11.31
N ALA A 81 17.60 1.95 -10.27
CA ALA A 81 17.70 1.28 -8.98
C ALA A 81 17.30 -0.21 -9.01
N GLY A 82 16.80 -0.70 -10.15
CA GLY A 82 16.31 -2.06 -10.32
C GLY A 82 14.89 -2.28 -9.81
N ILE A 83 14.12 -1.21 -9.62
CA ILE A 83 12.74 -1.25 -9.11
C ILE A 83 11.79 -0.97 -10.27
N ILE A 84 10.80 -1.83 -10.47
CA ILE A 84 9.81 -1.71 -11.56
C ILE A 84 8.41 -1.97 -11.05
N HIS A 85 7.41 -1.46 -11.80
CA HIS A 85 6.02 -1.79 -11.53
C HIS A 85 5.76 -3.28 -11.75
N ILE A 86 5.04 -3.92 -10.82
CA ILE A 86 4.80 -5.36 -10.85
C ILE A 86 4.11 -5.82 -12.14
N ASP A 87 3.16 -5.06 -12.67
CA ASP A 87 2.42 -5.38 -13.89
C ASP A 87 3.24 -5.18 -15.17
N ARG A 88 4.47 -4.68 -15.06
CA ARG A 88 5.35 -4.38 -16.19
C ARG A 88 6.56 -5.31 -16.29
N LEU A 89 6.63 -6.33 -15.45
CA LEU A 89 7.77 -7.25 -15.40
C LEU A 89 8.08 -7.87 -16.79
N ASP A 90 7.06 -8.23 -17.55
CA ASP A 90 7.20 -8.85 -18.86
C ASP A 90 7.83 -7.93 -19.93
N HIS A 91 7.93 -6.61 -19.65
CA HIS A 91 8.56 -5.65 -20.57
C HIS A 91 10.08 -5.50 -20.32
N TYR A 92 10.60 -6.13 -19.28
CA TYR A 92 12.00 -6.01 -18.88
C TYR A 92 12.77 -7.31 -19.14
N PRO A 93 14.07 -7.23 -19.52
CA PRO A 93 14.87 -8.41 -19.76
C PRO A 93 15.13 -9.19 -18.48
N ASP A 94 15.24 -10.52 -18.62
CA ASP A 94 15.50 -11.46 -17.54
C ASP A 94 17.02 -11.63 -17.26
N ASP A 95 17.78 -10.54 -17.48
CA ASP A 95 19.24 -10.52 -17.35
C ASP A 95 19.73 -10.12 -15.95
N ARG A 96 18.83 -9.60 -15.11
CA ARG A 96 19.09 -9.24 -13.72
C ARG A 96 17.85 -9.43 -12.85
N ARG A 97 18.06 -9.45 -11.52
CA ARG A 97 16.96 -9.46 -10.57
C ARG A 97 16.31 -8.07 -10.49
N TRP A 98 15.00 -8.02 -10.77
CA TRP A 98 14.17 -6.86 -10.57
C TRP A 98 13.42 -6.91 -9.23
N TYR A 99 13.27 -5.76 -8.59
CA TYR A 99 12.39 -5.57 -7.43
C TYR A 99 11.05 -5.07 -7.93
N THR A 100 10.08 -5.98 -8.05
CA THR A 100 8.73 -5.63 -8.48
C THR A 100 7.91 -5.06 -7.33
N LYS A 101 7.25 -3.92 -7.57
CA LYS A 101 6.41 -3.24 -6.58
C LYS A 101 5.12 -2.75 -7.21
N PRO A 102 3.98 -2.77 -6.49
CA PRO A 102 2.85 -1.95 -6.87
C PRO A 102 3.28 -0.47 -6.88
N ILE A 103 3.06 0.22 -7.99
CA ILE A 103 3.35 1.64 -8.12
C ILE A 103 2.04 2.35 -8.47
N LEU A 104 1.70 3.40 -7.72
CA LEU A 104 0.52 4.23 -7.96
C LEU A 104 0.95 5.67 -8.21
N VAL A 105 0.48 6.25 -9.30
CA VAL A 105 0.71 7.66 -9.62
C VAL A 105 -0.37 8.51 -8.94
N VAL A 106 0.06 9.38 -8.06
CA VAL A 106 -0.81 10.30 -7.30
C VAL A 106 -0.63 11.69 -7.87
N VAL A 107 -1.64 12.19 -8.57
CA VAL A 107 -1.61 13.48 -9.25
C VAL A 107 -2.21 14.52 -8.33
N ASN A 108 -1.36 15.40 -7.79
CA ASN A 108 -1.76 16.44 -6.85
C ASN A 108 -2.09 17.76 -7.57
N LYS A 109 -2.71 18.67 -6.85
CA LYS A 109 -3.22 19.98 -7.30
C LYS A 109 -4.41 19.90 -8.23
N CYS A 110 -5.25 18.89 -8.05
CA CYS A 110 -6.59 18.82 -8.65
C CYS A 110 -7.57 19.57 -7.75
N ASP A 111 -7.42 20.89 -7.66
CA ASP A 111 -8.09 21.73 -6.66
C ASP A 111 -9.52 22.13 -7.07
N ASP A 112 -9.81 22.15 -8.36
CA ASP A 112 -11.10 22.49 -8.93
C ASP A 112 -11.47 21.66 -10.18
N GLU A 113 -12.62 21.94 -10.78
CA GLU A 113 -13.13 21.22 -11.96
C GLU A 113 -12.21 21.34 -13.18
N THR A 114 -11.53 22.48 -13.36
CA THR A 114 -10.61 22.69 -14.49
C THR A 114 -9.41 21.76 -14.39
N GLN A 115 -8.80 21.67 -13.22
CA GLN A 115 -7.68 20.75 -13.02
C GLN A 115 -8.12 19.29 -13.07
N LEU A 116 -9.36 18.97 -12.74
CA LEU A 116 -9.88 17.61 -12.94
C LEU A 116 -10.07 17.26 -14.43
N GLU A 117 -10.37 18.23 -15.28
CA GLU A 117 -10.36 18.05 -16.74
C GLU A 117 -8.92 17.87 -17.25
N ASP A 118 -7.98 18.70 -16.79
CA ASP A 118 -6.56 18.57 -17.11
C ASP A 118 -6.01 17.19 -16.67
N PHE A 119 -6.43 16.70 -15.50
CA PHE A 119 -6.09 15.35 -15.05
C PHE A 119 -6.60 14.25 -16.01
N LYS A 120 -7.82 14.37 -16.54
CA LYS A 120 -8.33 13.41 -17.53
C LYS A 120 -7.49 13.43 -18.79
N VAL A 121 -7.15 14.61 -19.29
CA VAL A 121 -6.27 14.77 -20.45
C VAL A 121 -4.88 14.18 -20.17
N PHE A 122 -4.32 14.42 -18.99
CA PHE A 122 -3.06 13.80 -18.57
C PHE A 122 -3.16 12.27 -18.63
N CYS A 123 -4.21 11.67 -18.07
CA CYS A 123 -4.39 10.22 -18.09
C CYS A 123 -4.59 9.65 -19.51
N GLU A 124 -5.29 10.38 -20.41
CA GLU A 124 -5.50 9.95 -21.80
C GLU A 124 -4.20 9.98 -22.62
N LEU A 125 -3.33 10.94 -22.34
CA LEU A 125 -2.04 11.09 -23.03
C LEU A 125 -0.93 10.22 -22.41
N LEU A 126 -1.16 9.69 -21.21
CA LEU A 126 -0.17 8.90 -20.50
C LEU A 126 -0.06 7.49 -21.07
N GLU A 127 1.08 7.23 -21.71
CA GLU A 127 1.38 5.91 -22.24
C GLU A 127 1.74 4.91 -21.13
N GLY A 128 1.54 3.61 -21.38
CA GLY A 128 2.01 2.54 -20.50
C GLY A 128 1.05 2.08 -19.42
N GLY A 129 -0.23 2.52 -19.44
CA GLY A 129 -1.29 1.95 -18.59
C GLY A 129 -1.10 2.20 -17.09
N TRP A 130 -0.54 3.34 -16.71
CA TRP A 130 -0.37 3.72 -15.31
C TRP A 130 -1.70 3.94 -14.60
N SER A 131 -1.83 3.40 -13.40
CA SER A 131 -2.94 3.74 -12.52
C SER A 131 -2.71 5.11 -11.89
N CYS A 132 -3.59 6.06 -12.17
CA CYS A 132 -3.50 7.43 -11.66
C CYS A 132 -4.68 7.76 -10.74
N ILE A 133 -4.41 8.51 -9.68
CA ILE A 133 -5.45 9.02 -8.77
C ILE A 133 -5.27 10.53 -8.60
N PRO A 134 -6.33 11.34 -8.85
CA PRO A 134 -6.30 12.77 -8.61
C PRO A 134 -6.51 13.06 -7.13
N ILE A 135 -5.70 13.96 -6.58
CA ILE A 135 -5.89 14.49 -5.24
C ILE A 135 -5.68 16.00 -5.21
N SER A 136 -6.18 16.62 -4.18
CA SER A 136 -5.77 17.96 -3.77
C SER A 136 -5.35 17.91 -2.31
N ALA A 137 -4.08 18.12 -2.07
CA ALA A 137 -3.57 18.24 -0.70
C ALA A 137 -4.08 19.52 0.00
N GLN A 138 -4.48 20.54 -0.78
CA GLN A 138 -5.02 21.80 -0.28
C GLN A 138 -6.46 21.66 0.17
N THR A 139 -7.32 21.04 -0.64
CA THR A 139 -8.76 20.94 -0.37
C THR A 139 -9.16 19.65 0.35
N GLY A 140 -8.28 18.62 0.32
CA GLY A 140 -8.57 17.27 0.81
C GLY A 140 -9.31 16.39 -0.22
N PHE A 141 -9.56 16.89 -1.43
CA PHE A 141 -10.20 16.11 -2.48
C PHE A 141 -9.38 14.85 -2.81
N GLY A 142 -10.07 13.73 -3.01
CA GLY A 142 -9.47 12.47 -3.44
C GLY A 142 -8.68 11.69 -2.38
N ILE A 143 -8.50 12.25 -1.17
CA ILE A 143 -7.68 11.62 -0.11
C ILE A 143 -8.25 10.27 0.34
N ASP A 144 -9.57 10.15 0.50
CA ASP A 144 -10.17 8.87 0.92
C ASP A 144 -10.12 7.84 -0.22
N GLY A 145 -10.26 8.27 -1.48
CA GLY A 145 -10.01 7.42 -2.64
C GLY A 145 -8.56 6.92 -2.72
N LEU A 146 -7.60 7.78 -2.39
CA LEU A 146 -6.19 7.39 -2.31
C LEU A 146 -5.96 6.34 -1.21
N LYS A 147 -6.53 6.52 -0.01
CA LYS A 147 -6.44 5.53 1.08
C LYS A 147 -6.97 4.17 0.65
N GLN A 148 -8.15 4.15 0.03
CA GLN A 148 -8.75 2.91 -0.48
C GLN A 148 -7.86 2.25 -1.54
N ALA A 149 -7.36 3.03 -2.51
CA ALA A 149 -6.48 2.52 -3.54
C ALA A 149 -5.14 1.99 -3.01
N VAL A 150 -4.61 2.57 -1.93
CA VAL A 150 -3.44 2.05 -1.23
C VAL A 150 -3.77 0.72 -0.58
N PHE A 151 -4.88 0.62 0.16
CA PHE A 151 -5.31 -0.62 0.80
C PHE A 151 -5.48 -1.76 -0.22
N ASP A 152 -6.20 -1.50 -1.31
CA ASP A 152 -6.46 -2.50 -2.35
C ASP A 152 -5.17 -3.02 -3.01
N ARG A 153 -4.14 -2.15 -3.17
CA ARG A 153 -2.87 -2.50 -3.82
C ARG A 153 -1.84 -3.12 -2.91
N LEU A 154 -1.94 -2.90 -1.61
CA LEU A 154 -1.09 -3.59 -0.63
C LEU A 154 -1.39 -5.09 -0.58
N ASN A 155 -2.54 -5.50 -1.13
CA ASN A 155 -2.95 -6.91 -1.19
C ASN A 155 -2.92 -7.58 0.19
N ILE A 156 -3.42 -6.85 1.19
CA ILE A 156 -3.53 -7.29 2.59
C ILE A 156 -4.98 -7.58 2.97
N ILE A 157 -5.15 -8.38 4.01
CA ILE A 157 -6.44 -8.70 4.61
C ILE A 157 -6.43 -8.41 6.11
N ARG A 158 -7.58 -8.07 6.65
CA ARG A 158 -7.81 -7.90 8.09
C ARG A 158 -8.53 -9.13 8.63
N VAL A 159 -7.96 -9.75 9.61
CA VAL A 159 -8.53 -10.93 10.26
C VAL A 159 -8.66 -10.65 11.76
N TYR A 160 -9.82 -10.97 12.32
CA TYR A 160 -10.12 -10.72 13.72
C TYR A 160 -10.05 -12.01 14.53
N SER A 161 -9.49 -11.92 15.72
CA SER A 161 -9.50 -13.04 16.65
C SER A 161 -10.72 -13.03 17.54
N LYS A 162 -11.25 -14.21 17.82
CA LYS A 162 -12.36 -14.41 18.74
C LYS A 162 -11.99 -15.44 19.79
N ALA A 163 -12.06 -15.06 21.07
CA ALA A 163 -11.93 -16.02 22.15
C ALA A 163 -13.21 -16.88 22.28
N PRO A 164 -13.10 -18.16 22.64
CA PRO A 164 -14.26 -19.02 22.85
C PRO A 164 -15.31 -18.39 23.79
N GLY A 165 -16.55 -18.32 23.31
CA GLY A 165 -17.67 -17.77 24.08
C GLY A 165 -17.67 -16.25 24.29
N ARG A 166 -16.81 -15.50 23.59
CA ARG A 166 -16.80 -14.03 23.58
C ARG A 166 -17.14 -13.50 22.19
N GLU A 167 -17.48 -12.23 22.11
CA GLU A 167 -17.59 -11.51 20.84
C GLU A 167 -16.20 -11.24 20.27
N ALA A 168 -16.11 -11.03 18.97
CA ALA A 168 -14.87 -10.67 18.31
C ALA A 168 -14.45 -9.25 18.72
N ASP A 169 -13.15 -9.02 18.83
CA ASP A 169 -12.61 -7.66 18.94
C ASP A 169 -12.38 -7.12 17.50
N GLU A 170 -13.35 -6.35 17.03
CA GLU A 170 -13.30 -5.75 15.70
C GLU A 170 -12.47 -4.45 15.66
N THR A 171 -11.96 -4.01 16.80
CA THR A 171 -11.16 -2.76 16.88
C THR A 171 -9.69 -2.94 16.53
N SER A 172 -9.18 -4.16 16.65
CA SER A 172 -7.76 -4.48 16.51
C SER A 172 -7.56 -5.72 15.62
N PRO A 173 -7.67 -5.58 14.30
CA PRO A 173 -7.44 -6.68 13.38
C PRO A 173 -5.95 -7.08 13.32
N PHE A 174 -5.71 -8.35 13.06
CA PHE A 174 -4.44 -8.80 12.52
C PHE A 174 -4.38 -8.48 11.03
N VAL A 175 -3.27 -7.93 10.57
CA VAL A 175 -3.04 -7.63 9.16
C VAL A 175 -2.15 -8.72 8.58
N LEU A 176 -2.62 -9.37 7.53
CA LEU A 176 -1.97 -10.48 6.85
C LEU A 176 -1.92 -10.20 5.34
N ASP A 177 -1.05 -10.90 4.64
CA ASP A 177 -1.07 -10.88 3.17
C ASP A 177 -2.33 -11.60 2.65
N ALA A 178 -2.89 -11.11 1.55
CA ALA A 178 -4.00 -11.80 0.89
C ALA A 178 -3.55 -13.19 0.43
N GLY A 179 -4.39 -14.19 0.70
CA GLY A 179 -4.04 -15.59 0.46
C GLY A 179 -3.46 -16.31 1.68
N SER A 180 -3.25 -15.60 2.78
CA SER A 180 -2.83 -16.21 4.05
C SER A 180 -3.84 -17.23 4.57
N THR A 181 -3.30 -18.23 5.24
CA THR A 181 -4.04 -19.38 5.78
C THR A 181 -4.37 -19.21 7.27
N VAL A 182 -5.27 -20.07 7.78
CA VAL A 182 -5.55 -20.16 9.22
C VAL A 182 -4.30 -20.49 10.02
N GLU A 183 -3.35 -21.28 9.47
CA GLU A 183 -2.11 -21.62 10.15
C GLU A 183 -1.19 -20.40 10.29
N GLU A 184 -1.05 -19.58 9.25
CA GLU A 184 -0.30 -18.34 9.27
C GLU A 184 -0.92 -17.34 10.25
N PHE A 185 -2.24 -17.19 10.24
CA PHE A 185 -2.95 -16.39 11.25
C PHE A 185 -2.69 -16.86 12.68
N ALA A 186 -2.70 -18.19 12.90
CA ALA A 186 -2.40 -18.74 14.22
C ALA A 186 -0.96 -18.39 14.68
N GLY A 187 -0.02 -18.31 13.74
CA GLY A 187 1.36 -17.88 13.98
C GLY A 187 1.45 -16.42 14.44
N GLU A 188 0.69 -15.53 13.81
CA GLU A 188 0.61 -14.11 14.20
C GLU A 188 -0.02 -13.91 15.58
N VAL A 189 -0.99 -14.74 15.95
CA VAL A 189 -1.57 -14.69 17.29
C VAL A 189 -0.54 -15.13 18.36
N HIS A 190 0.11 -16.27 18.16
CA HIS A 190 1.20 -16.76 19.00
C HIS A 190 1.81 -18.04 18.42
N GLN A 191 3.12 -18.22 18.48
CA GLN A 191 3.82 -19.40 17.94
C GLN A 191 3.31 -20.74 18.51
N ASP A 192 2.88 -20.77 19.78
CA ASP A 192 2.29 -21.96 20.40
C ASP A 192 0.99 -22.43 19.73
N PHE A 193 0.24 -21.52 19.10
CA PHE A 193 -0.99 -21.89 18.41
C PHE A 193 -0.69 -22.75 17.18
N VAL A 194 0.35 -22.45 16.42
CA VAL A 194 0.73 -23.25 15.24
C VAL A 194 0.94 -24.71 15.62
N ALA A 195 1.71 -24.95 16.70
CA ALA A 195 2.03 -26.32 17.13
C ALA A 195 0.84 -27.08 17.75
N LYS A 196 -0.07 -26.37 18.45
CA LYS A 196 -1.15 -26.96 19.24
C LYS A 196 -2.52 -26.85 18.58
N LEU A 197 -2.62 -26.17 17.45
CA LEU A 197 -3.89 -25.92 16.74
C LEU A 197 -4.59 -27.24 16.40
N LYS A 198 -5.75 -27.47 16.96
CA LYS A 198 -6.60 -28.63 16.67
C LYS A 198 -7.64 -28.33 15.62
N THR A 199 -8.36 -27.24 15.81
CA THR A 199 -9.43 -26.79 14.93
C THR A 199 -9.56 -25.29 14.97
N ALA A 200 -10.10 -24.69 13.90
CA ALA A 200 -10.51 -23.32 13.84
C ALA A 200 -11.98 -23.20 13.45
N ARG A 201 -12.63 -22.15 13.92
CA ARG A 201 -13.98 -21.79 13.47
C ARG A 201 -13.92 -20.43 12.82
N LEU A 202 -14.63 -20.27 11.73
CA LEU A 202 -14.65 -19.10 10.88
C LEU A 202 -16.05 -18.49 10.84
N TRP A 203 -16.11 -17.18 10.92
CA TRP A 203 -17.26 -16.31 10.62
C TRP A 203 -16.83 -15.31 9.56
N GLY A 204 -17.68 -15.02 8.59
CA GLY A 204 -17.41 -14.08 7.51
C GLY A 204 -17.47 -14.77 6.15
N SER A 205 -16.35 -15.18 5.59
CA SER A 205 -16.26 -15.76 4.23
C SER A 205 -16.69 -17.23 4.14
N SER A 206 -17.06 -17.86 5.25
CA SER A 206 -17.55 -19.24 5.31
C SER A 206 -19.00 -19.38 4.81
N ASP A 207 -19.41 -20.60 4.47
CA ASP A 207 -20.78 -20.91 4.02
C ASP A 207 -21.83 -20.66 5.12
N PHE A 208 -21.44 -20.80 6.39
CA PHE A 208 -22.27 -20.51 7.56
C PHE A 208 -21.40 -20.10 8.77
N ASP A 209 -21.97 -19.33 9.66
CA ASP A 209 -21.32 -18.81 10.85
C ASP A 209 -20.78 -19.91 11.78
N GLY A 210 -19.50 -19.79 12.13
CA GLY A 210 -18.82 -20.73 13.02
C GLY A 210 -18.47 -22.06 12.36
N GLN A 211 -18.40 -22.10 11.03
CA GLN A 211 -17.94 -23.27 10.26
C GLN A 211 -16.54 -23.68 10.71
N MET A 212 -16.37 -24.97 10.91
CA MET A 212 -15.04 -25.54 11.15
C MET A 212 -14.24 -25.55 9.85
N VAL A 213 -13.03 -24.99 9.91
CA VAL A 213 -12.12 -24.89 8.78
C VAL A 213 -10.79 -25.58 9.09
N SER A 214 -10.11 -26.03 8.03
CA SER A 214 -8.77 -26.62 8.11
C SER A 214 -7.68 -25.57 8.30
N ARG A 215 -6.47 -26.01 8.60
CA ARG A 215 -5.31 -25.10 8.80
C ARG A 215 -4.91 -24.37 7.52
N ASP A 216 -5.12 -25.02 6.38
CA ASP A 216 -4.81 -24.54 5.02
C ASP A 216 -5.95 -23.74 4.37
N TYR A 217 -7.02 -23.47 5.13
CA TYR A 217 -8.11 -22.63 4.63
C TYR A 217 -7.59 -21.20 4.40
N ILE A 218 -7.83 -20.67 3.19
CA ILE A 218 -7.42 -19.32 2.80
C ILE A 218 -8.41 -18.31 3.34
N LEU A 219 -7.90 -17.37 4.12
CA LEU A 219 -8.66 -16.31 4.76
C LEU A 219 -8.97 -15.16 3.81
N LYS A 220 -10.05 -14.43 4.11
CA LYS A 220 -10.47 -13.23 3.39
C LYS A 220 -10.57 -12.04 4.34
N ASP A 221 -10.57 -10.83 3.74
CA ASP A 221 -10.72 -9.60 4.52
C ASP A 221 -12.04 -9.58 5.30
N GLY A 222 -11.96 -9.22 6.57
CA GLY A 222 -13.09 -9.20 7.49
C GLY A 222 -13.41 -10.53 8.18
N ASP A 223 -12.66 -11.60 7.92
CA ASP A 223 -12.87 -12.88 8.58
C ASP A 223 -12.60 -12.80 10.10
N VAL A 224 -13.44 -13.53 10.87
CA VAL A 224 -13.30 -13.68 12.32
C VAL A 224 -12.95 -15.13 12.62
N ILE A 225 -11.86 -15.36 13.36
CA ILE A 225 -11.35 -16.71 13.66
C ILE A 225 -11.35 -16.98 15.16
N GLU A 226 -11.91 -18.14 15.53
CA GLU A 226 -11.76 -18.77 16.84
C GLU A 226 -10.80 -19.95 16.73
N LEU A 227 -9.60 -19.82 17.30
CA LEU A 227 -8.61 -20.89 17.37
C LEU A 227 -8.86 -21.78 18.57
N LYS A 228 -8.77 -23.12 18.39
CA LYS A 228 -8.84 -24.12 19.47
C LYS A 228 -7.57 -24.96 19.51
N ILE A 229 -6.90 -24.91 20.62
CA ILE A 229 -5.68 -25.67 20.94
C ILE A 229 -5.96 -26.87 21.85
#